data_14d89c02254255bf7db5b796e1226667
#
_entry.id   14d89c02254255bf7db5b796e1226667
#
_cell.length_a   1.000
_cell.length_b   1.000
_cell.length_c   1.000
_cell.angle_alpha   90.00
_cell.angle_beta   90.00
_cell.angle_gamma   90.00
#
_symmetry.space_group_name_H-M   'P 1'
#
loop_
_entity.id
_entity.type
_entity.pdbx_description
1 polymer ?
#
loop_
_entity_poly.entity_id
_entity_poly.type
_entity_poly.pdbx_seq_one_letter_code
_entity_poly.pdbx_strand_id
1 'polypeptide(L)'
;GEAKGAGGLVRSLYLAMRSMENRVGGGEGIEGIYGSITESGVTKIMEALAEFGGMDKSSTLLDVGAGLGRPLLHALVAYGVKSIRGIEVDPVKCQKAKVFVEKTLEMVNKKGTEAELEADEDWLQCRSIESLDSLGPTTHVYTFWEGIPVVAKEALGALFSESATCKAIAVVQRALRNKDTLLYLDQLGFTGVEVAKSFPVTMSGSGRTFRAYIICKCGVPGSMAER
;
A
#
# COMPACT_ATOMS: atom_id res chain seq x y z
N GLY A 1 19.27 7.43 18.59
CA GLY A 1 19.91 6.29 17.89
C GLY A 1 19.00 5.63 16.86
N GLU A 2 17.72 5.50 17.12
CA GLU A 2 16.76 4.76 16.28
C GLU A 2 16.50 5.38 14.90
N ALA A 3 16.44 6.69 14.78
CA ALA A 3 16.17 7.36 13.50
C ALA A 3 17.29 7.19 12.45
N LYS A 4 18.54 7.04 12.89
CA LYS A 4 19.66 6.79 11.96
C LYS A 4 19.68 5.35 11.44
N GLY A 5 19.19 4.39 12.19
CA GLY A 5 19.08 2.99 11.81
C GLY A 5 18.00 2.77 10.74
N ALA A 6 16.82 3.34 10.94
CA ALA A 6 15.67 3.18 10.03
C ALA A 6 15.96 3.76 8.63
N GLY A 7 16.55 4.95 8.52
CA GLY A 7 16.89 5.55 7.22
C GLY A 7 17.92 4.74 6.44
N GLY A 8 18.89 4.11 7.13
CA GLY A 8 19.87 3.23 6.50
C GLY A 8 19.24 1.94 5.96
N LEU A 9 18.27 1.39 6.68
CA LEU A 9 17.58 0.17 6.30
C LEU A 9 16.65 0.39 5.10
N VAL A 10 15.90 1.50 5.09
CA VAL A 10 15.07 1.91 3.94
C VAL A 10 15.91 2.09 2.68
N ARG A 11 17.06 2.77 2.79
CA ARG A 11 17.98 2.90 1.66
C ARG A 11 18.46 1.54 1.16
N SER A 12 18.79 0.61 2.06
CA SER A 12 19.18 -0.75 1.71
C SER A 12 18.07 -1.51 1.01
N LEU A 13 16.82 -1.33 1.46
CA LEU A 13 15.63 -1.89 0.82
C LEU A 13 15.50 -1.43 -0.63
N TYR A 14 15.57 -0.12 -0.87
CA TYR A 14 15.39 0.41 -2.23
C TYR A 14 16.53 0.01 -3.18
N LEU A 15 17.76 -0.14 -2.67
CA LEU A 15 18.87 -0.70 -3.44
C LEU A 15 18.63 -2.18 -3.78
N ALA A 16 18.14 -2.98 -2.83
CA ALA A 16 17.78 -4.37 -3.06
C ALA A 16 16.64 -4.51 -4.07
N MET A 17 15.57 -3.71 -3.94
CA MET A 17 14.46 -3.69 -4.89
C MET A 17 14.91 -3.39 -6.32
N ARG A 18 15.76 -2.37 -6.53
CA ARG A 18 16.32 -2.05 -7.86
C ARG A 18 17.13 -3.21 -8.43
N SER A 19 17.94 -3.85 -7.60
CA SER A 19 18.73 -5.02 -8.03
C SER A 19 17.84 -6.17 -8.47
N MET A 20 16.75 -6.40 -7.76
CA MET A 20 15.81 -7.47 -8.06
C MET A 20 14.96 -7.18 -9.29
N GLU A 21 14.53 -5.93 -9.50
CA GLU A 21 13.79 -5.53 -10.70
C GLU A 21 14.56 -5.84 -11.99
N ASN A 22 15.85 -5.56 -12.00
CA ASN A 22 16.71 -5.87 -13.13
C ASN A 22 16.82 -7.39 -13.40
N ARG A 23 16.56 -8.23 -12.39
CA ARG A 23 16.66 -9.70 -12.51
C ARG A 23 15.33 -10.36 -12.85
N VAL A 24 14.25 -9.90 -12.23
CA VAL A 24 12.90 -10.50 -12.39
C VAL A 24 12.20 -9.95 -13.65
N GLY A 25 12.80 -8.95 -14.28
CA GLY A 25 12.15 -8.11 -15.27
C GLY A 25 11.15 -7.20 -14.54
N GLY A 26 11.46 -5.92 -14.51
CA GLY A 26 10.61 -4.93 -13.87
C GLY A 26 9.17 -5.07 -14.33
N GLY A 27 8.28 -4.41 -13.65
CA GLY A 27 6.87 -4.33 -14.05
C GLY A 27 6.64 -3.63 -15.39
N GLU A 28 7.57 -3.71 -16.31
CA GLU A 28 7.42 -3.50 -17.76
C GLU A 28 6.62 -4.67 -18.32
N GLY A 29 5.46 -4.91 -17.70
CA GLY A 29 4.40 -5.71 -18.27
C GLY A 29 3.81 -4.91 -19.38
N ILE A 30 3.74 -5.55 -20.54
CA ILE A 30 2.76 -5.36 -21.57
C ILE A 30 1.76 -4.25 -21.17
N GLU A 31 1.91 -3.06 -21.77
CA GLU A 31 1.08 -1.88 -21.59
C GLU A 31 1.33 -0.96 -20.38
N GLY A 32 2.38 -0.21 -20.44
CA GLY A 32 2.41 1.26 -20.31
C GLY A 32 1.95 1.98 -19.04
N ILE A 33 1.47 1.35 -17.98
CA ILE A 33 0.87 2.06 -16.84
C ILE A 33 1.56 1.72 -15.50
N TYR A 34 2.63 0.95 -15.50
CA TYR A 34 3.22 0.42 -14.27
C TYR A 34 4.53 1.10 -13.86
N GLY A 35 4.47 2.41 -13.65
CA GLY A 35 5.46 3.07 -12.82
C GLY A 35 5.09 2.90 -11.34
N SER A 36 6.06 2.66 -10.51
CA SER A 36 5.86 2.69 -9.06
C SER A 36 5.86 4.12 -8.56
N ILE A 37 5.13 4.39 -7.48
CA ILE A 37 5.27 5.64 -6.75
C ILE A 37 6.72 5.77 -6.25
N THR A 38 7.28 6.97 -6.30
CA THR A 38 8.63 7.24 -5.82
C THR A 38 8.79 6.87 -4.34
N GLU A 39 10.02 6.56 -3.92
CA GLU A 39 10.35 6.32 -2.51
C GLU A 39 9.78 7.42 -1.60
N SER A 40 10.01 8.68 -1.95
CA SER A 40 9.49 9.82 -1.17
C SER A 40 7.96 9.88 -1.15
N GLY A 41 7.30 9.47 -2.23
CA GLY A 41 5.84 9.37 -2.30
C GLY A 41 5.29 8.27 -1.39
N VAL A 42 5.90 7.08 -1.43
CA VAL A 42 5.53 5.97 -0.54
C VAL A 42 5.77 6.35 0.92
N THR A 43 6.93 6.96 1.23
CA THR A 43 7.24 7.44 2.60
C THR A 43 6.14 8.38 3.11
N LYS A 44 5.76 9.42 2.35
CA LYS A 44 4.69 10.34 2.72
C LYS A 44 3.35 9.65 2.94
N ILE A 45 3.01 8.65 2.12
CA ILE A 45 1.78 7.89 2.27
C ILE A 45 1.80 7.10 3.58
N MET A 46 2.89 6.39 3.88
CA MET A 46 3.01 5.59 5.10
C MET A 46 3.06 6.47 6.36
N GLU A 47 3.77 7.60 6.31
CA GLU A 47 3.74 8.63 7.36
C GLU A 47 2.31 9.10 7.64
N ALA A 48 1.55 9.39 6.60
CA ALA A 48 0.17 9.85 6.74
C ALA A 48 -0.78 8.75 7.25
N LEU A 49 -0.58 7.48 6.85
CA LEU A 49 -1.31 6.34 7.44
C LEU A 49 -0.98 6.16 8.92
N ALA A 50 0.28 6.41 9.32
CA ALA A 50 0.67 6.37 10.73
C ALA A 50 0.07 7.54 11.51
N GLU A 51 0.17 8.76 10.98
CA GLU A 51 -0.29 9.99 11.66
C GLU A 51 -1.83 10.04 11.81
N PHE A 52 -2.56 9.75 10.74
CA PHE A 52 -4.02 9.91 10.69
C PHE A 52 -4.78 8.59 10.88
N GLY A 53 -4.22 7.47 10.45
CA GLY A 53 -4.84 6.14 10.56
C GLY A 53 -4.35 5.31 11.74
N GLY A 54 -3.30 5.76 12.45
CA GLY A 54 -2.73 5.04 13.58
C GLY A 54 -1.99 3.75 13.18
N MET A 55 -1.37 3.73 11.98
CA MET A 55 -0.57 2.59 11.55
C MET A 55 0.70 2.46 12.40
N ASP A 56 0.94 1.30 12.95
CA ASP A 56 2.06 0.98 13.83
C ASP A 56 2.54 -0.48 13.69
N LYS A 57 3.38 -0.92 14.64
CA LYS A 57 3.93 -2.28 14.69
C LYS A 57 2.88 -3.38 14.92
N SER A 58 1.66 -3.05 15.35
CA SER A 58 0.56 -4.02 15.49
C SER A 58 -0.27 -4.15 14.22
N SER A 59 -0.03 -3.30 13.24
CA SER A 59 -0.85 -3.17 12.03
C SER A 59 -0.60 -4.27 11.03
N THR A 60 -1.65 -4.64 10.29
CA THR A 60 -1.61 -5.45 9.07
C THR A 60 -1.95 -4.56 7.89
N LEU A 61 -1.01 -4.39 6.96
CA LEU A 61 -1.19 -3.60 5.75
C LEU A 61 -1.57 -4.48 4.56
N LEU A 62 -2.66 -4.13 3.89
CA LEU A 62 -3.11 -4.74 2.63
C LEU A 62 -2.82 -3.81 1.45
N ASP A 63 -2.25 -4.36 0.37
CA ASP A 63 -2.13 -3.68 -0.93
C ASP A 63 -3.08 -4.34 -1.94
N VAL A 64 -4.02 -3.56 -2.49
CA VAL A 64 -4.96 -4.04 -3.52
C VAL A 64 -4.47 -3.60 -4.89
N GLY A 65 -4.14 -4.57 -5.72
CA GLY A 65 -3.36 -4.39 -6.93
C GLY A 65 -1.86 -4.34 -6.62
N ALA A 66 -1.40 -5.30 -5.81
CA ALA A 66 -0.08 -5.26 -5.17
C ALA A 66 1.11 -5.24 -6.14
N GLY A 67 0.93 -5.71 -7.37
CA GLY A 67 2.04 -5.82 -8.32
C GLY A 67 3.21 -6.59 -7.70
N LEU A 68 4.38 -5.95 -7.57
CA LEU A 68 5.55 -6.55 -6.92
C LEU A 68 5.56 -6.40 -5.38
N GLY A 69 4.63 -5.67 -4.78
CA GLY A 69 4.54 -5.49 -3.33
C GLY A 69 5.50 -4.45 -2.73
N ARG A 70 5.95 -3.47 -3.51
CA ARG A 70 6.90 -2.45 -3.03
C ARG A 70 6.39 -1.62 -1.85
N PRO A 71 5.14 -1.10 -1.83
CA PRO A 71 4.63 -0.37 -0.68
C PRO A 71 4.56 -1.24 0.57
N LEU A 72 4.27 -2.53 0.41
CA LEU A 72 4.25 -3.51 1.51
C LEU A 72 5.63 -3.71 2.11
N LEU A 73 6.65 -3.89 1.27
CA LEU A 73 8.06 -4.00 1.71
C LEU A 73 8.50 -2.72 2.45
N HIS A 74 8.10 -1.54 1.95
CA HIS A 74 8.41 -0.28 2.62
C HIS A 74 7.79 -0.22 4.03
N ALA A 75 6.52 -0.58 4.17
CA ALA A 75 5.84 -0.58 5.45
C ALA A 75 6.47 -1.60 6.43
N LEU A 76 6.80 -2.79 5.95
CA LEU A 76 7.44 -3.83 6.75
C LEU A 76 8.81 -3.36 7.28
N VAL A 77 9.63 -2.76 6.43
CA VAL A 77 11.00 -2.36 6.77
C VAL A 77 11.05 -1.05 7.55
N ALA A 78 10.26 -0.05 7.17
CA ALA A 78 10.33 1.29 7.76
C ALA A 78 9.49 1.44 9.03
N TYR A 79 8.36 0.73 9.12
CA TYR A 79 7.40 0.85 10.22
C TYR A 79 7.31 -0.42 11.06
N GLY A 80 7.90 -1.54 10.60
CA GLY A 80 7.86 -2.80 11.30
C GLY A 80 6.44 -3.32 11.51
N VAL A 81 5.53 -3.08 10.55
CA VAL A 81 4.15 -3.58 10.65
C VAL A 81 4.13 -5.08 10.91
N LYS A 82 3.13 -5.55 11.66
CA LYS A 82 3.02 -6.94 12.09
C LYS A 82 2.99 -7.92 10.92
N SER A 83 2.22 -7.59 9.89
CA SER A 83 2.15 -8.42 8.67
C SER A 83 1.77 -7.57 7.46
N ILE A 84 2.09 -8.11 6.28
CA ILE A 84 1.75 -7.54 4.99
C ILE A 84 0.87 -8.52 4.23
N ARG A 85 -0.07 -7.99 3.45
CA ARG A 85 -0.98 -8.77 2.60
C ARG A 85 -1.11 -8.09 1.24
N GLY A 86 -1.19 -8.88 0.20
CA GLY A 86 -1.37 -8.39 -1.17
C GLY A 86 -2.48 -9.12 -1.90
N ILE A 87 -3.18 -8.42 -2.76
CA ILE A 87 -4.12 -8.97 -3.73
C ILE A 87 -3.68 -8.52 -5.10
N GLU A 88 -3.49 -9.47 -6.01
CA GLU A 88 -3.11 -9.23 -7.39
C GLU A 88 -3.86 -10.22 -8.29
N VAL A 89 -4.41 -9.76 -9.41
CA VAL A 89 -5.20 -10.60 -10.32
C VAL A 89 -4.36 -11.28 -11.40
N ASP A 90 -3.21 -10.71 -11.73
CA ASP A 90 -2.33 -11.23 -12.77
C ASP A 90 -1.43 -12.36 -12.24
N PRO A 91 -1.60 -13.61 -12.70
CA PRO A 91 -0.81 -14.74 -12.23
C PRO A 91 0.70 -14.59 -12.45
N VAL A 92 1.10 -13.93 -13.54
CA VAL A 92 2.51 -13.68 -13.87
C VAL A 92 3.10 -12.69 -12.87
N LYS A 93 2.37 -11.62 -12.56
CA LYS A 93 2.78 -10.67 -11.52
C LYS A 93 2.84 -11.32 -10.14
N CYS A 94 1.88 -12.18 -9.80
CA CYS A 94 1.88 -12.92 -8.55
C CYS A 94 3.15 -13.77 -8.39
N GLN A 95 3.54 -14.50 -9.43
CA GLN A 95 4.77 -15.31 -9.40
C GLN A 95 6.02 -14.45 -9.23
N LYS A 96 6.11 -13.36 -10.00
CA LYS A 96 7.21 -12.41 -9.91
C LYS A 96 7.29 -11.75 -8.54
N ALA A 97 6.14 -11.35 -7.96
CA ALA A 97 6.06 -10.71 -6.67
C ALA A 97 6.58 -11.59 -5.53
N LYS A 98 6.24 -12.88 -5.53
CA LYS A 98 6.74 -13.82 -4.51
C LYS A 98 8.26 -13.90 -4.52
N VAL A 99 8.86 -14.10 -5.68
CA VAL A 99 10.33 -14.12 -5.83
C VAL A 99 10.95 -12.77 -5.48
N PHE A 100 10.32 -11.67 -5.92
CA PHE A 100 10.81 -10.33 -5.67
C PHE A 100 10.85 -10.01 -4.17
N VAL A 101 9.78 -10.28 -3.43
CA VAL A 101 9.67 -10.01 -1.99
C VAL A 101 10.66 -10.88 -1.22
N GLU A 102 10.66 -12.20 -1.45
CA GLU A 102 11.57 -13.14 -0.79
C GLU A 102 13.03 -12.72 -0.95
N LYS A 103 13.48 -12.54 -2.19
CA LYS A 103 14.88 -12.20 -2.47
C LYS A 103 15.26 -10.80 -1.99
N THR A 104 14.33 -9.84 -2.01
CA THR A 104 14.58 -8.50 -1.47
C THR A 104 14.80 -8.57 0.04
N LEU A 105 13.96 -9.30 0.78
CA LEU A 105 14.10 -9.47 2.23
C LEU A 105 15.39 -10.22 2.58
N GLU A 106 15.75 -11.29 1.85
CA GLU A 106 17.06 -11.96 2.04
C GLU A 106 18.24 -10.97 1.90
N MET A 107 18.19 -10.06 0.92
CA MET A 107 19.24 -9.07 0.71
C MET A 107 19.29 -8.02 1.82
N VAL A 108 18.14 -7.62 2.36
CA VAL A 108 18.06 -6.65 3.45
C VAL A 108 18.54 -7.29 4.76
N ASN A 109 18.11 -8.50 5.07
CA ASN A 109 18.49 -9.25 6.27
C ASN A 109 20.01 -9.49 6.35
N LYS A 110 20.65 -9.79 5.23
CA LYS A 110 22.12 -9.95 5.15
C LYS A 110 22.91 -8.69 5.52
N LYS A 111 22.27 -7.52 5.54
CA LYS A 111 22.90 -6.24 5.94
C LYS A 111 22.79 -5.94 7.42
N GLY A 112 22.24 -6.84 8.22
CA GLY A 112 22.18 -6.76 9.68
C GLY A 112 20.95 -6.01 10.16
N THR A 113 19.81 -6.66 10.10
CA THR A 113 18.57 -6.25 10.79
C THR A 113 18.61 -6.74 12.24
N GLU A 114 17.99 -6.00 13.17
CA GLU A 114 17.89 -6.42 14.58
C GLU A 114 17.08 -7.72 14.76
N ALA A 115 16.11 -7.92 13.85
CA ALA A 115 15.33 -9.15 13.72
C ALA A 115 15.22 -9.51 12.25
N GLU A 116 15.10 -10.79 11.95
CA GLU A 116 14.86 -11.25 10.59
C GLU A 116 13.50 -10.76 10.10
N LEU A 117 13.49 -10.09 8.94
CA LEU A 117 12.27 -9.60 8.31
C LEU A 117 11.75 -10.70 7.40
N GLU A 118 10.51 -11.09 7.61
CA GLU A 118 9.84 -12.13 6.84
C GLU A 118 8.45 -11.64 6.39
N ALA A 119 7.99 -12.16 5.28
CA ALA A 119 6.60 -12.09 4.87
C ALA A 119 5.96 -13.46 5.08
N ASP A 120 4.71 -13.49 5.54
CA ASP A 120 3.95 -14.74 5.70
C ASP A 120 3.90 -15.50 4.36
N GLU A 121 3.87 -16.83 4.37
CA GLU A 121 3.83 -17.64 3.14
C GLU A 121 2.65 -17.27 2.22
N ASP A 122 1.52 -16.91 2.81
CA ASP A 122 0.28 -16.53 2.13
C ASP A 122 0.07 -15.00 2.03
N TRP A 123 1.14 -14.21 2.18
CA TRP A 123 1.04 -12.75 2.11
C TRP A 123 0.39 -12.25 0.83
N LEU A 124 0.52 -12.96 -0.29
CA LEU A 124 -0.03 -12.60 -1.60
C LEU A 124 -1.09 -13.59 -2.07
N GLN A 125 -2.29 -13.11 -2.28
CA GLN A 125 -3.39 -13.86 -2.87
C GLN A 125 -3.56 -13.47 -4.35
N CYS A 126 -3.43 -14.47 -5.24
CA CYS A 126 -3.63 -14.29 -6.67
C CYS A 126 -5.11 -14.44 -7.02
N ARG A 127 -5.86 -13.37 -6.79
CA ARG A 127 -7.32 -13.34 -6.99
C ARG A 127 -7.84 -11.90 -7.06
N SER A 128 -9.08 -11.76 -7.49
CA SER A 128 -9.76 -10.47 -7.49
C SER A 128 -10.27 -10.09 -6.09
N ILE A 129 -10.30 -8.78 -5.78
CA ILE A 129 -10.88 -8.24 -4.55
C ILE A 129 -12.38 -8.55 -4.43
N GLU A 130 -13.12 -8.59 -5.55
CA GLU A 130 -14.54 -8.92 -5.61
C GLU A 130 -14.85 -10.35 -5.14
N SER A 131 -13.85 -11.21 -5.09
CA SER A 131 -14.00 -12.59 -4.63
C SER A 131 -13.77 -12.78 -3.13
N LEU A 132 -13.52 -11.70 -2.38
CA LEU A 132 -13.34 -11.75 -0.94
C LEU A 132 -14.67 -11.53 -0.21
N ASP A 133 -14.85 -12.26 0.89
CA ASP A 133 -15.98 -12.08 1.81
C ASP A 133 -15.67 -11.05 2.91
N SER A 134 -14.39 -10.81 3.18
CA SER A 134 -13.93 -9.82 4.17
C SER A 134 -12.46 -9.44 3.96
N LEU A 135 -12.05 -8.31 4.56
CA LEU A 135 -10.62 -7.93 4.62
C LEU A 135 -9.83 -8.69 5.70
N GLY A 136 -10.49 -9.57 6.45
CA GLY A 136 -9.86 -10.35 7.54
C GLY A 136 -9.20 -9.47 8.59
N PRO A 137 -7.94 -9.76 9.00
CA PRO A 137 -7.26 -9.01 10.05
C PRO A 137 -6.63 -7.70 9.57
N THR A 138 -6.90 -7.26 8.33
CA THR A 138 -6.37 -6.01 7.77
C THR A 138 -6.78 -4.81 8.62
N THR A 139 -5.81 -3.97 8.96
CA THR A 139 -6.04 -2.73 9.71
C THR A 139 -5.90 -1.49 8.83
N HIS A 140 -5.05 -1.56 7.83
CA HIS A 140 -4.77 -0.48 6.89
C HIS A 140 -4.71 -1.01 5.47
N VAL A 141 -5.12 -0.18 4.51
CA VAL A 141 -5.10 -0.51 3.09
C VAL A 141 -4.29 0.53 2.33
N TYR A 142 -3.52 0.09 1.36
CA TYR A 142 -2.96 0.90 0.30
C TYR A 142 -3.52 0.42 -1.04
N THR A 143 -3.77 1.32 -1.98
CA THR A 143 -4.16 0.96 -3.34
C THR A 143 -3.84 2.06 -4.33
N PHE A 144 -3.34 1.68 -5.51
CA PHE A 144 -3.14 2.57 -6.64
C PHE A 144 -4.24 2.32 -7.67
N TRP A 145 -5.17 3.27 -7.81
CA TRP A 145 -6.43 3.07 -8.55
C TRP A 145 -6.34 3.25 -10.05
N GLU A 146 -5.20 3.66 -10.59
CA GLU A 146 -5.03 3.70 -12.04
C GLU A 146 -5.04 2.26 -12.59
N GLY A 147 -5.97 1.98 -13.50
CA GLY A 147 -6.15 0.63 -14.05
C GLY A 147 -7.00 -0.33 -13.21
N ILE A 148 -7.40 0.03 -11.99
CA ILE A 148 -8.34 -0.78 -11.19
C ILE A 148 -9.77 -0.54 -11.72
N PRO A 149 -10.52 -1.59 -12.09
CA PRO A 149 -11.91 -1.48 -12.53
C PRO A 149 -12.82 -0.87 -11.46
N VAL A 150 -13.92 -0.23 -11.90
CA VAL A 150 -14.89 0.39 -10.97
C VAL A 150 -15.48 -0.65 -10.02
N VAL A 151 -15.86 -1.81 -10.54
CA VAL A 151 -16.41 -2.92 -9.73
C VAL A 151 -15.47 -3.37 -8.61
N ALA A 152 -14.17 -3.37 -8.85
CA ALA A 152 -13.16 -3.69 -7.84
C ALA A 152 -13.05 -2.58 -6.77
N LYS A 153 -13.20 -1.31 -7.17
CA LYS A 153 -13.23 -0.17 -6.24
C LYS A 153 -14.48 -0.21 -5.36
N GLU A 154 -15.64 -0.55 -5.94
CA GLU A 154 -16.91 -0.71 -5.22
C GLU A 154 -16.83 -1.88 -4.23
N ALA A 155 -16.31 -3.03 -4.64
CA ALA A 155 -16.09 -4.17 -3.75
C ALA A 155 -15.15 -3.80 -2.58
N LEU A 156 -14.05 -3.11 -2.86
CA LEU A 156 -13.15 -2.63 -1.82
C LEU A 156 -13.84 -1.65 -0.86
N GLY A 157 -14.66 -0.73 -1.38
CA GLY A 157 -15.41 0.23 -0.57
C GLY A 157 -16.37 -0.45 0.41
N ALA A 158 -17.15 -1.43 -0.07
CA ALA A 158 -18.04 -2.23 0.75
C ALA A 158 -17.27 -3.02 1.82
N LEU A 159 -16.24 -3.77 1.43
CA LEU A 159 -15.41 -4.56 2.34
C LEU A 159 -14.70 -3.69 3.40
N PHE A 160 -14.23 -2.50 3.00
CA PHE A 160 -13.62 -1.55 3.93
C PHE A 160 -14.65 -1.05 4.94
N SER A 161 -15.82 -0.65 4.48
CA SER A 161 -16.89 -0.11 5.34
C SER A 161 -17.40 -1.15 6.34
N GLU A 162 -17.55 -2.40 5.93
CA GLU A 162 -18.01 -3.52 6.76
C GLU A 162 -16.92 -4.04 7.72
N SER A 163 -15.65 -3.83 7.42
CA SER A 163 -14.55 -4.35 8.23
C SER A 163 -14.54 -3.73 9.63
N ALA A 164 -14.54 -4.53 10.67
CA ALA A 164 -14.41 -4.09 12.05
C ALA A 164 -12.96 -3.72 12.44
N THR A 165 -11.96 -4.21 11.70
CA THR A 165 -10.54 -4.03 12.01
C THR A 165 -9.88 -2.93 11.20
N CYS A 166 -10.36 -2.68 9.98
CA CYS A 166 -9.76 -1.72 9.08
C CYS A 166 -10.07 -0.29 9.54
N LYS A 167 -9.03 0.53 9.68
CA LYS A 167 -9.10 1.89 10.23
C LYS A 167 -8.94 2.97 9.16
N ALA A 168 -8.01 2.76 8.23
CA ALA A 168 -7.69 3.74 7.21
C ALA A 168 -7.26 3.09 5.90
N ILE A 169 -7.42 3.85 4.81
CA ILE A 169 -6.99 3.48 3.48
C ILE A 169 -6.29 4.67 2.80
N ALA A 170 -5.17 4.40 2.16
CA ALA A 170 -4.51 5.32 1.25
C ALA A 170 -4.88 4.96 -0.20
N VAL A 171 -5.59 5.85 -0.86
CA VAL A 171 -5.96 5.73 -2.27
C VAL A 171 -5.10 6.67 -3.10
N VAL A 172 -4.39 6.15 -4.09
CA VAL A 172 -3.62 6.94 -5.05
C VAL A 172 -4.30 6.91 -6.41
N GLN A 173 -4.66 8.07 -6.94
CA GLN A 173 -5.32 8.22 -8.23
C GLN A 173 -5.07 9.60 -8.84
N ARG A 174 -5.60 9.83 -10.03
CA ARG A 174 -5.65 11.19 -10.59
C ARG A 174 -6.45 12.11 -9.69
N ALA A 175 -6.01 13.37 -9.58
CA ALA A 175 -6.70 14.34 -8.74
C ALA A 175 -8.18 14.47 -9.13
N LEU A 176 -9.06 14.39 -8.15
CA LEU A 176 -10.50 14.60 -8.30
C LEU A 176 -10.77 16.10 -8.43
N ARG A 177 -10.53 16.64 -9.64
CA ARG A 177 -10.79 18.06 -9.93
C ARG A 177 -12.30 18.30 -9.96
N ASN A 178 -12.77 19.30 -9.22
CA ASN A 178 -14.18 19.73 -9.21
C ASN A 178 -15.19 18.65 -8.79
N LYS A 179 -14.75 17.61 -8.09
CA LYS A 179 -15.63 16.57 -7.53
C LYS A 179 -15.56 16.64 -6.01
N ASP A 180 -16.71 16.51 -5.38
CA ASP A 180 -16.77 16.23 -3.95
C ASP A 180 -16.17 14.83 -3.70
N THR A 181 -15.09 14.80 -2.93
CA THR A 181 -14.34 13.56 -2.68
C THR A 181 -15.15 12.59 -1.84
N LEU A 182 -15.92 13.08 -0.85
CA LEU A 182 -16.74 12.21 0.00
C LEU A 182 -17.91 11.61 -0.79
N LEU A 183 -18.58 12.43 -1.61
CA LEU A 183 -19.65 11.92 -2.49
C LEU A 183 -19.11 10.88 -3.49
N TYR A 184 -17.92 11.10 -4.03
CA TYR A 184 -17.28 10.11 -4.92
C TYR A 184 -16.96 8.80 -4.19
N LEU A 185 -16.48 8.87 -2.96
CA LEU A 185 -16.19 7.68 -2.14
C LEU A 185 -17.48 6.95 -1.75
N ASP A 186 -18.54 7.68 -1.40
CA ASP A 186 -19.84 7.12 -1.07
C ASP A 186 -20.41 6.33 -2.26
N GLN A 187 -20.32 6.87 -3.48
CA GLN A 187 -20.69 6.16 -4.71
C GLN A 187 -19.92 4.86 -4.95
N LEU A 188 -18.74 4.71 -4.36
CA LEU A 188 -17.92 3.50 -4.39
C LEU A 188 -18.10 2.62 -3.14
N GLY A 189 -19.12 2.90 -2.30
CA GLY A 189 -19.46 2.09 -1.13
C GLY A 189 -18.65 2.38 0.14
N PHE A 190 -17.83 3.43 0.15
CA PHE A 190 -17.15 3.87 1.38
C PHE A 190 -18.10 4.70 2.24
N THR A 191 -18.54 4.15 3.35
CA THR A 191 -19.48 4.81 4.29
C THR A 191 -18.81 5.07 5.64
N GLY A 192 -19.26 6.13 6.32
CA GLY A 192 -18.73 6.47 7.65
C GLY A 192 -17.25 6.83 7.63
N VAL A 193 -16.82 7.53 6.59
CA VAL A 193 -15.40 7.90 6.38
C VAL A 193 -15.20 9.40 6.27
N GLU A 194 -13.98 9.84 6.52
CA GLU A 194 -13.53 11.20 6.27
C GLU A 194 -12.21 11.19 5.48
N VAL A 195 -11.93 12.26 4.75
CA VAL A 195 -10.64 12.48 4.10
C VAL A 195 -9.73 13.25 5.05
N ALA A 196 -8.88 12.53 5.77
CA ALA A 196 -7.98 13.11 6.76
C ALA A 196 -6.86 13.95 6.13
N LYS A 197 -6.35 13.51 4.96
CA LYS A 197 -5.26 14.21 4.25
C LYS A 197 -5.32 13.93 2.75
N SER A 198 -4.87 14.90 1.95
CA SER A 198 -4.56 14.64 0.54
C SER A 198 -3.34 15.44 0.09
N PHE A 199 -2.50 14.83 -0.75
CA PHE A 199 -1.26 15.44 -1.24
C PHE A 199 -0.82 14.84 -2.58
N PRO A 200 -0.02 15.58 -3.38
CA PRO A 200 0.52 15.05 -4.63
C PRO A 200 1.62 14.01 -4.36
N VAL A 201 1.66 13.00 -5.22
CA VAL A 201 2.73 12.00 -5.30
C VAL A 201 3.14 11.79 -6.75
N THR A 202 4.39 11.40 -6.97
CA THR A 202 4.96 11.27 -8.31
C THR A 202 5.35 9.82 -8.59
N MET A 203 5.15 9.38 -9.81
CA MET A 203 5.63 8.08 -10.27
C MET A 203 7.11 8.14 -10.65
N SER A 204 7.86 7.11 -10.29
CA SER A 204 9.24 6.93 -10.75
C SER A 204 9.23 6.65 -12.27
N GLY A 205 10.22 7.20 -12.96
CA GLY A 205 10.40 7.03 -14.41
C GLY A 205 9.59 8.01 -15.26
N SER A 206 8.26 8.01 -15.19
CA SER A 206 7.42 8.87 -16.03
C SER A 206 7.28 10.31 -15.54
N GLY A 207 7.56 10.58 -14.25
CA GLY A 207 7.31 11.87 -13.63
C GLY A 207 5.82 12.26 -13.53
N ARG A 208 4.89 11.37 -13.88
CA ARG A 208 3.45 11.63 -13.76
C ARG A 208 3.07 11.87 -12.31
N THR A 209 2.23 12.89 -12.10
CA THR A 209 1.73 13.27 -10.78
C THR A 209 0.33 12.70 -10.56
N PHE A 210 0.16 12.05 -9.43
CA PHE A 210 -1.10 11.58 -8.89
C PHE A 210 -1.37 12.28 -7.56
N ARG A 211 -2.50 11.99 -6.95
CA ARG A 211 -2.85 12.47 -5.61
C ARG A 211 -3.13 11.28 -4.71
N ALA A 212 -2.50 11.27 -3.56
CA ALA A 212 -2.83 10.36 -2.47
C ALA A 212 -3.96 10.99 -1.63
N TYR A 213 -4.94 10.18 -1.29
CA TYR A 213 -6.03 10.51 -0.37
C TYR A 213 -5.95 9.53 0.80
N ILE A 214 -5.77 10.06 2.00
CA ILE A 214 -5.81 9.28 3.23
C ILE A 214 -7.23 9.39 3.77
N ILE A 215 -7.90 8.26 3.80
CA ILE A 215 -9.31 8.14 4.16
C ILE A 215 -9.35 7.31 5.44
N CYS A 216 -9.96 7.87 6.48
CA CYS A 216 -10.10 7.21 7.79
C CYS A 216 -11.57 6.94 8.08
N LYS A 217 -11.84 5.88 8.84
CA LYS A 217 -13.17 5.68 9.44
C LYS A 217 -13.39 6.75 10.50
N CYS A 218 -14.60 7.29 10.57
CA CYS A 218 -14.98 8.23 11.62
C CYS A 218 -14.84 7.57 13.01
N GLY A 219 -14.33 8.32 14.00
CA GLY A 219 -14.09 7.82 15.35
C GLY A 219 -12.80 7.03 15.57
N VAL A 220 -11.92 6.95 14.56
CA VAL A 220 -10.56 6.42 14.77
C VAL A 220 -9.71 7.49 15.47
N PRO A 221 -8.94 7.13 16.53
CA PRO A 221 -8.02 8.08 17.15
C PRO A 221 -7.08 8.73 16.14
N GLY A 222 -7.05 10.07 16.11
CA GLY A 222 -6.33 10.83 15.09
C GLY A 222 -7.19 11.34 13.95
N SER A 223 -8.45 10.90 13.81
CA SER A 223 -9.39 11.47 12.86
C SER A 223 -9.70 12.93 13.16
N MET A 224 -9.99 13.71 12.11
CA MET A 224 -10.27 15.16 12.25
C MET A 224 -11.52 15.46 13.07
N ALA A 225 -12.43 14.49 13.25
CA ALA A 225 -13.64 14.65 14.05
C ALA A 225 -13.39 14.77 15.56
N GLU A 226 -12.18 14.41 16.03
CA GLU A 226 -11.79 14.51 17.45
C GLU A 226 -10.89 15.73 17.74
N ARG A 227 -10.64 16.59 16.73
CA ARG A 227 -9.87 17.83 16.86
C ARG A 227 -10.76 19.03 16.59
#